data_319b21aa6d86eec61114f292641e6518
#
_entry.id   319b21aa6d86eec61114f292641e6518
#
_cell.length_a   1.000
_cell.length_b   1.000
_cell.length_c   1.000
_cell.angle_alpha   90.00
_cell.angle_beta   90.00
_cell.angle_gamma   90.00
#
_symmetry.space_group_name_H-M   'P 1'
#
loop_
_entity.id
_entity.type
_entity.pdbx_description
1 polymer ?
#
loop_
_entity_poly.entity_id
_entity_poly.type
_entity_poly.pdbx_seq_one_letter_code
_entity_poly.pdbx_strand_id
1 'polypeptide(L)'
;MFSVLMATAMVMSGISVPVMASPVDDAMVQSALAEAGVETSESREINFNKGWKFHFGDVTGAETKDYDDSKADEWGDLNLPHDFSITQEPSNSNEAESGFMPGGTGWYRKSFTLPSDYAGKSVVLNFDGSYNHTYVYVNGTKVGENHYGYNDFAFDISKYLTCDGTTENVISVKVVHQTPSSRWYSGSGIYRDVELIVTDAVHVSRNGTYVTTPNLATEKDGDVTVKVQTDVQNDSSAQAAAQIRTTVLDAEGKAVSKAVTTDVTLAANSTAEKEQTLTVNKPALWSTENPNLYYVQTEVLVDGKVKDTYKTTYGFRYINFDANTGFSLNGKNVKLKGVCMHHDQGALGAASERDAVYRQVKKLKEMGCNAIRTSHNTPSSVLLEACNELGMMVMDETFDGWAFPKNGNSQDFSTHFNQTISADNKLLGATTGDTWYKFILESNIERDKNDPSVIIWDIGNELNFGVTDSSQYEQYAKNMKSYIEAIDKTRPITVGDNNPNGLQNANTQEFRNKVSTVLAKNGEGLAGANYSMGSMAGIHKTHPDWKIIATESASPSNSRGIYNTLSQYNKTGDYQCTAYDTNAVSWGNTARESWWYTIKDDFVSGEFIWTGFDY
;
A
#
# COMPACT_ATOMS: atom_id res chain seq x y z
N MET A 1 -54.33 -3.60 41.94
CA MET A 1 -54.68 -4.07 40.59
C MET A 1 -53.41 -4.13 39.77
N PHE A 2 -53.04 -5.33 39.37
CA PHE A 2 -51.74 -5.63 38.76
C PHE A 2 -51.71 -5.19 37.32
N SER A 3 -50.66 -4.45 36.93
CA SER A 3 -50.28 -4.21 35.53
C SER A 3 -49.14 -5.15 35.18
N VAL A 4 -49.37 -6.02 34.24
CA VAL A 4 -48.39 -6.94 33.68
C VAL A 4 -47.61 -6.19 32.61
N LEU A 5 -46.30 -5.99 32.81
CA LEU A 5 -45.37 -5.60 31.73
C LEU A 5 -44.98 -6.86 30.93
N MET A 6 -45.40 -6.92 29.68
CA MET A 6 -44.81 -7.84 28.69
C MET A 6 -43.48 -7.25 28.22
N ALA A 7 -42.39 -7.87 28.60
CA ALA A 7 -41.09 -7.64 27.99
C ALA A 7 -40.97 -8.48 26.72
N THR A 8 -41.01 -7.85 25.56
CA THR A 8 -40.72 -8.50 24.29
C THR A 8 -39.20 -8.60 24.15
N ALA A 9 -38.66 -9.80 24.33
CA ALA A 9 -37.29 -10.09 24.06
C ALA A 9 -37.07 -10.08 22.53
N MET A 10 -36.46 -9.06 22.00
CA MET A 10 -35.86 -9.09 20.66
C MET A 10 -34.63 -10.01 20.74
N VAL A 11 -34.76 -11.17 20.14
CA VAL A 11 -33.60 -12.00 19.83
C VAL A 11 -32.85 -11.31 18.70
N MET A 12 -31.83 -10.58 19.06
CA MET A 12 -30.80 -10.19 18.09
C MET A 12 -30.04 -11.48 17.76
N SER A 13 -30.25 -11.99 16.57
CA SER A 13 -29.37 -12.98 15.98
C SER A 13 -28.01 -12.28 15.79
N GLY A 14 -27.12 -12.52 16.74
CA GLY A 14 -25.72 -12.13 16.62
C GLY A 14 -25.12 -12.86 15.42
N ILE A 15 -24.83 -12.14 14.38
CA ILE A 15 -23.87 -12.58 13.38
C ILE A 15 -22.54 -12.55 14.14
N SER A 16 -22.11 -13.70 14.62
CA SER A 16 -20.73 -13.88 15.06
C SER A 16 -19.88 -13.81 13.81
N VAL A 17 -19.32 -12.63 13.54
CA VAL A 17 -18.15 -12.54 12.68
C VAL A 17 -17.09 -13.39 13.40
N PRO A 18 -16.54 -14.44 12.79
CA PRO A 18 -15.43 -15.14 13.41
C PRO A 18 -14.33 -14.10 13.59
N VAL A 19 -13.97 -13.84 14.83
CA VAL A 19 -12.73 -13.13 15.15
C VAL A 19 -11.64 -14.07 14.66
N MET A 20 -11.10 -13.78 13.48
CA MET A 20 -9.90 -14.43 13.00
C MET A 20 -8.86 -14.21 14.09
N ALA A 21 -8.24 -15.29 14.52
CA ALA A 21 -7.12 -15.19 15.44
C ALA A 21 -6.10 -14.24 14.81
N SER A 22 -5.89 -13.10 15.45
CA SER A 22 -4.78 -12.20 15.09
C SER A 22 -3.52 -13.04 14.96
N PRO A 23 -2.65 -12.77 13.99
CA PRO A 23 -1.35 -13.40 14.01
C PRO A 23 -0.74 -13.13 15.37
N VAL A 24 -0.46 -14.17 16.10
CA VAL A 24 0.11 -14.29 17.45
C VAL A 24 -0.08 -13.03 18.30
N ASP A 25 -0.80 -13.18 19.40
CA ASP A 25 -1.11 -12.09 20.33
C ASP A 25 0.14 -11.21 20.57
N ASP A 26 0.16 -10.03 19.96
CA ASP A 26 1.27 -9.08 20.00
C ASP A 26 1.75 -8.79 21.45
N ALA A 27 0.83 -8.90 22.41
CA ALA A 27 1.14 -8.71 23.82
C ALA A 27 2.05 -9.83 24.40
N MET A 28 1.96 -11.06 23.91
CA MET A 28 2.85 -12.15 24.35
C MET A 28 4.24 -12.05 23.71
N VAL A 29 4.30 -11.76 22.43
CA VAL A 29 5.58 -11.54 21.73
C VAL A 29 6.33 -10.36 22.34
N GLN A 30 5.62 -9.35 22.77
CA GLN A 30 6.22 -8.12 23.29
C GLN A 30 6.57 -8.13 24.76
N SER A 31 5.89 -8.92 25.60
CA SER A 31 6.34 -9.07 27.00
C SER A 31 7.68 -9.78 27.08
N ALA A 32 7.96 -10.65 26.15
CA ALA A 32 9.21 -11.38 26.08
C ALA A 32 10.35 -10.61 25.39
N LEU A 33 10.03 -9.78 24.40
CA LEU A 33 10.98 -8.79 23.85
C LEU A 33 11.43 -7.80 24.92
N ALA A 34 10.58 -7.51 25.91
CA ALA A 34 10.91 -6.62 27.03
C ALA A 34 11.78 -7.27 28.10
N GLU A 35 11.72 -8.60 28.28
CA GLU A 35 12.43 -9.30 29.36
C GLU A 35 13.74 -9.97 28.94
N ALA A 36 13.95 -10.30 27.65
CA ALA A 36 15.13 -11.07 27.20
C ALA A 36 15.73 -10.64 25.85
N GLY A 37 15.27 -9.51 25.32
CA GLY A 37 15.73 -9.11 23.97
C GLY A 37 15.01 -9.90 22.92
N VAL A 38 14.61 -10.51 22.25
CA VAL A 38 13.83 -11.11 21.17
C VAL A 38 13.47 -12.56 21.45
N GLU A 39 12.18 -12.85 21.66
CA GLU A 39 11.71 -14.25 21.67
C GLU A 39 11.63 -14.84 20.27
N THR A 40 11.89 -16.15 20.19
CA THR A 40 11.68 -16.93 18.97
C THR A 40 10.17 -17.06 18.69
N SER A 41 9.64 -16.20 17.83
CA SER A 41 8.32 -16.34 17.24
C SER A 41 8.34 -17.53 16.25
N GLU A 42 7.24 -18.27 16.14
CA GLU A 42 7.02 -19.19 15.00
C GLU A 42 6.90 -18.42 13.67
N SER A 43 6.65 -17.12 13.72
CA SER A 43 6.62 -16.20 12.59
C SER A 43 8.03 -15.69 12.29
N ARG A 44 8.36 -15.60 11.01
CA ARG A 44 9.58 -14.94 10.54
C ARG A 44 9.57 -13.42 10.71
N GLU A 45 8.39 -12.82 10.85
CA GLU A 45 8.16 -11.39 10.97
C GLU A 45 7.90 -11.03 12.44
N ILE A 46 8.70 -10.11 12.96
CA ILE A 46 8.67 -9.69 14.36
C ILE A 46 8.33 -8.20 14.37
N ASN A 47 7.20 -7.85 15.01
CA ASN A 47 6.86 -6.44 15.22
C ASN A 47 7.96 -5.72 16.01
N PHE A 48 8.45 -4.61 15.46
CA PHE A 48 9.57 -3.87 16.03
C PHE A 48 9.20 -2.45 16.46
N ASN A 49 7.91 -2.16 16.59
CA ASN A 49 7.36 -0.83 16.84
C ASN A 49 7.61 -0.29 18.26
N LYS A 50 7.77 -1.14 19.26
CA LYS A 50 7.87 -0.68 20.67
C LYS A 50 9.27 -0.32 21.12
N GLY A 51 9.33 0.56 22.11
CA GLY A 51 10.59 0.86 22.82
C GLY A 51 11.59 1.66 21.99
N TRP A 52 11.11 2.61 21.21
CA TRP A 52 11.94 3.60 20.53
C TRP A 52 12.12 4.84 21.40
N LYS A 53 13.22 5.53 21.18
CA LYS A 53 13.45 6.89 21.65
C LYS A 53 13.39 7.86 20.48
N PHE A 54 12.88 9.06 20.72
CA PHE A 54 12.70 10.08 19.71
C PHE A 54 13.23 11.43 20.18
N HIS A 55 13.87 12.14 19.27
CA HIS A 55 14.29 13.54 19.44
C HIS A 55 13.82 14.35 18.22
N PHE A 56 13.12 15.45 18.46
CA PHE A 56 12.79 16.42 17.42
C PHE A 56 13.92 17.45 17.27
N GLY A 57 14.48 17.57 16.10
CA GLY A 57 15.63 18.40 15.77
C GLY A 57 16.81 17.60 15.24
N ASP A 58 17.77 18.28 14.65
CA ASP A 58 18.99 17.63 14.20
C ASP A 58 20.02 17.52 15.33
N VAL A 59 20.56 16.33 15.53
CA VAL A 59 21.51 16.03 16.59
C VAL A 59 22.78 15.44 16.00
N THR A 60 23.91 16.07 16.27
CA THR A 60 25.22 15.58 15.84
C THR A 60 25.61 14.35 16.65
N GLY A 61 25.97 13.26 15.96
CA GLY A 61 26.46 12.05 16.59
C GLY A 61 25.37 11.04 16.96
N ALA A 62 24.06 11.40 16.78
CA ALA A 62 22.94 10.50 17.09
C ALA A 62 22.95 9.20 16.27
N GLU A 63 23.69 9.17 15.16
CA GLU A 63 23.95 7.96 14.35
C GLU A 63 24.87 6.96 15.03
N THR A 64 25.73 7.40 15.97
CA THR A 64 26.75 6.55 16.60
C THR A 64 26.15 5.60 17.63
N LYS A 65 26.78 4.42 17.78
CA LYS A 65 26.33 3.41 18.75
C LYS A 65 26.38 3.94 20.19
N ASP A 66 27.46 4.63 20.54
CA ASP A 66 27.76 5.06 21.92
C ASP A 66 27.13 6.43 22.27
N TYR A 67 26.25 6.97 21.42
CA TYR A 67 25.55 8.20 21.72
C TYR A 67 24.66 8.04 22.96
N ASP A 68 24.76 8.98 23.91
CA ASP A 68 23.95 8.99 25.14
C ASP A 68 22.55 9.59 24.89
N ASP A 69 21.57 8.72 24.68
CA ASP A 69 20.15 9.04 24.52
C ASP A 69 19.32 8.88 25.81
N SER A 70 19.99 8.80 26.97
CA SER A 70 19.35 8.62 28.27
C SER A 70 18.75 9.90 28.86
N LYS A 71 19.04 11.07 28.29
CA LYS A 71 18.57 12.37 28.77
C LYS A 71 17.11 12.59 28.43
N ALA A 72 16.24 12.35 29.41
CA ALA A 72 14.77 12.40 29.24
C ALA A 72 14.21 13.79 28.88
N ASP A 73 14.95 14.87 29.07
CA ASP A 73 14.62 16.22 28.66
C ASP A 73 14.93 16.52 27.18
N GLU A 74 15.75 15.67 26.55
CA GLU A 74 16.11 15.74 25.13
C GLU A 74 15.47 14.63 24.30
N TRP A 75 15.32 13.41 24.87
CA TRP A 75 14.82 12.21 24.21
C TRP A 75 13.58 11.66 24.90
N GLY A 76 12.48 11.52 24.17
CA GLY A 76 11.24 10.92 24.67
C GLY A 76 11.13 9.44 24.28
N ASP A 77 10.58 8.61 25.17
CA ASP A 77 10.21 7.24 24.83
C ASP A 77 8.91 7.24 24.01
N LEU A 78 8.86 6.41 22.96
CA LEU A 78 7.64 6.24 22.15
C LEU A 78 7.55 4.85 21.50
N ASN A 79 6.37 4.59 20.98
CA ASN A 79 6.13 3.46 20.08
C ASN A 79 5.78 3.99 18.68
N LEU A 80 6.07 3.18 17.67
CA LEU A 80 5.64 3.40 16.29
C LEU A 80 4.24 2.78 16.09
N PRO A 81 3.48 3.23 15.10
CA PRO A 81 3.78 4.34 14.17
C PRO A 81 3.77 5.71 14.86
N HIS A 82 4.53 6.66 14.34
CA HIS A 82 4.66 7.99 14.94
C HIS A 82 4.77 9.09 13.88
N ASP A 83 3.96 10.13 14.04
CA ASP A 83 3.98 11.36 13.25
C ASP A 83 4.38 12.53 14.12
N PHE A 84 5.56 13.10 13.90
CA PHE A 84 6.03 14.21 14.71
C PHE A 84 5.48 15.58 14.27
N SER A 85 4.94 15.70 13.04
CA SER A 85 4.31 16.97 12.62
C SER A 85 3.07 17.28 13.40
N ILE A 86 2.18 16.29 13.65
CA ILE A 86 0.92 16.53 14.37
C ILE A 86 1.12 17.02 15.81
N THR A 87 2.30 16.83 16.36
CA THR A 87 2.65 17.32 17.72
C THR A 87 3.19 18.74 17.74
N GLN A 88 3.38 19.36 16.57
CA GLN A 88 3.90 20.71 16.43
C GLN A 88 2.74 21.73 16.31
N GLU A 89 3.05 23.01 16.58
CA GLU A 89 2.08 24.08 16.40
C GLU A 89 1.94 24.48 14.92
N PRO A 90 0.74 24.49 14.37
CA PRO A 90 0.51 24.98 13.01
C PRO A 90 0.81 26.48 12.91
N SER A 91 1.30 26.91 11.76
CA SER A 91 1.62 28.32 11.51
C SER A 91 1.21 28.73 10.10
N ASN A 92 0.66 29.94 9.95
CA ASN A 92 0.34 30.51 8.65
C ASN A 92 1.60 30.87 7.79
N SER A 93 2.80 30.70 8.34
CA SER A 93 4.04 30.73 7.57
C SER A 93 4.37 29.41 6.88
N ASN A 94 3.71 28.33 7.28
CA ASN A 94 3.81 27.03 6.66
C ASN A 94 2.78 26.92 5.52
N GLU A 95 2.87 25.86 4.74
CA GLU A 95 2.02 25.66 3.60
C GLU A 95 0.59 25.27 3.95
N ALA A 96 -0.36 25.89 3.28
CA ALA A 96 -1.77 25.57 3.43
C ALA A 96 -2.08 24.12 3.01
N GLU A 97 -1.43 23.64 1.96
CA GLU A 97 -1.65 22.27 1.43
C GLU A 97 -1.22 21.17 2.41
N SER A 98 -0.26 21.46 3.31
CA SER A 98 0.11 20.56 4.42
C SER A 98 -0.69 20.76 5.71
N GLY A 99 -1.82 21.47 5.65
CA GLY A 99 -2.61 21.85 6.84
C GLY A 99 -1.91 22.86 7.75
N PHE A 100 -0.98 23.67 7.19
CA PHE A 100 -0.14 24.60 7.94
C PHE A 100 0.80 23.95 8.97
N MET A 101 0.97 22.64 8.90
CA MET A 101 1.87 21.91 9.79
C MET A 101 3.32 22.01 9.32
N PRO A 102 4.28 22.10 10.24
CA PRO A 102 5.70 22.16 9.86
C PRO A 102 6.25 20.77 9.49
N GLY A 103 7.26 20.74 8.63
CA GLY A 103 8.19 19.64 8.51
C GLY A 103 9.23 19.66 9.64
N GLY A 104 10.41 19.12 9.37
CA GLY A 104 11.52 19.13 10.30
C GLY A 104 12.42 17.92 10.20
N THR A 105 13.28 17.75 11.18
CA THR A 105 14.13 16.57 11.33
C THR A 105 13.77 15.86 12.62
N GLY A 106 13.63 14.53 12.55
CA GLY A 106 13.44 13.67 13.72
C GLY A 106 14.49 12.57 13.74
N TRP A 107 15.01 12.28 14.92
CA TRP A 107 15.87 11.13 15.18
C TRP A 107 15.13 10.09 16.00
N TYR A 108 15.22 8.85 15.57
CA TYR A 108 14.71 7.67 16.27
C TYR A 108 15.87 6.77 16.63
N ARG A 109 15.88 6.24 17.84
CA ARG A 109 16.90 5.29 18.30
C ARG A 109 16.26 4.12 19.04
N LYS A 110 16.81 2.93 18.84
CA LYS A 110 16.37 1.73 19.56
C LYS A 110 17.55 0.85 19.88
N SER A 111 17.73 0.54 21.17
CA SER A 111 18.68 -0.44 21.67
C SER A 111 17.98 -1.77 21.90
N PHE A 112 18.63 -2.87 21.53
CA PHE A 112 18.11 -4.23 21.69
C PHE A 112 19.22 -5.26 21.68
N THR A 113 18.98 -6.43 22.26
CA THR A 113 19.89 -7.59 22.20
C THR A 113 19.29 -8.68 21.33
N LEU A 114 20.16 -9.50 20.72
CA LEU A 114 19.74 -10.65 19.92
C LEU A 114 20.30 -11.94 20.51
N PRO A 115 19.49 -13.01 20.60
CA PRO A 115 19.91 -14.31 21.06
C PRO A 115 21.07 -14.89 20.22
N SER A 116 21.88 -15.75 20.81
CA SER A 116 23.03 -16.37 20.13
C SER A 116 22.64 -17.32 18.99
N ASP A 117 21.43 -17.84 18.99
CA ASP A 117 20.87 -18.66 17.91
C ASP A 117 20.46 -17.86 16.65
N TYR A 118 20.50 -16.52 16.72
CA TYR A 118 20.40 -15.64 15.57
C TYR A 118 21.72 -15.47 14.81
N ALA A 119 22.83 -15.92 15.37
CA ALA A 119 24.11 -15.90 14.68
C ALA A 119 24.04 -16.76 13.41
N GLY A 120 24.31 -16.14 12.26
CA GLY A 120 24.25 -16.79 10.94
C GLY A 120 22.85 -16.86 10.32
N LYS A 121 21.83 -16.28 10.95
CA LYS A 121 20.51 -16.04 10.32
C LYS A 121 20.56 -14.79 9.46
N SER A 122 19.64 -14.70 8.52
CA SER A 122 19.31 -13.46 7.80
C SER A 122 18.40 -12.61 8.69
N VAL A 123 18.78 -11.35 8.89
CA VAL A 123 18.00 -10.37 9.67
C VAL A 123 17.79 -9.14 8.81
N VAL A 124 16.54 -8.90 8.43
CA VAL A 124 16.14 -7.77 7.60
C VAL A 124 15.35 -6.79 8.44
N LEU A 125 15.73 -5.52 8.40
CA LEU A 125 14.97 -4.41 8.97
C LEU A 125 14.06 -3.85 7.89
N ASN A 126 12.75 -3.99 8.09
CA ASN A 126 11.69 -3.59 7.17
C ASN A 126 10.92 -2.39 7.71
N PHE A 127 10.70 -1.38 6.87
CA PHE A 127 9.84 -0.23 7.12
C PHE A 127 8.67 -0.25 6.13
N ASP A 128 7.43 -0.23 6.60
CA ASP A 128 6.25 -0.10 5.72
C ASP A 128 6.10 1.32 5.15
N GLY A 129 6.74 2.32 5.78
CA GLY A 129 6.85 3.69 5.28
C GLY A 129 7.38 4.68 6.31
N SER A 130 8.10 5.69 5.80
CA SER A 130 8.65 6.79 6.63
C SER A 130 8.72 8.07 5.80
N TYR A 131 8.09 9.16 6.27
CA TYR A 131 7.98 10.41 5.51
C TYR A 131 8.98 11.46 6.01
N ASN A 132 9.94 11.91 5.13
CA ASN A 132 10.09 11.37 3.80
C ASN A 132 11.55 10.92 3.50
N HIS A 133 12.60 11.75 3.74
CA HIS A 133 13.98 11.32 3.53
C HIS A 133 14.50 10.60 4.76
N THR A 134 14.68 9.30 4.64
CA THR A 134 15.03 8.40 5.76
C THR A 134 16.44 7.88 5.59
N TYR A 135 17.25 8.04 6.62
CA TYR A 135 18.64 7.54 6.68
C TYR A 135 18.75 6.55 7.83
N VAL A 136 19.24 5.33 7.55
CA VAL A 136 19.26 4.23 8.51
C VAL A 136 20.69 3.84 8.86
N TYR A 137 20.96 3.72 10.16
CA TYR A 137 22.24 3.34 10.72
C TYR A 137 22.06 2.15 11.67
N VAL A 138 23.00 1.21 11.63
CA VAL A 138 23.06 0.07 12.53
C VAL A 138 24.44 0.04 13.19
N ASN A 139 24.47 0.08 14.51
CA ASN A 139 25.71 0.15 15.31
C ASN A 139 26.70 1.24 14.82
N GLY A 140 26.16 2.41 14.43
CA GLY A 140 26.94 3.55 13.93
C GLY A 140 27.31 3.49 12.43
N THR A 141 27.00 2.42 11.74
CA THR A 141 27.25 2.28 10.30
C THR A 141 26.01 2.60 9.49
N LYS A 142 26.09 3.55 8.55
CA LYS A 142 25.00 3.83 7.60
C LYS A 142 24.79 2.59 6.73
N VAL A 143 23.56 2.06 6.73
CA VAL A 143 23.16 0.93 5.87
C VAL A 143 22.48 1.39 4.59
N GLY A 144 21.81 2.53 4.62
CA GLY A 144 21.23 3.12 3.42
C GLY A 144 20.27 4.27 3.72
N GLU A 145 19.50 4.61 2.69
CA GLU A 145 18.53 5.71 2.70
C GLU A 145 17.34 5.39 1.77
N ASN A 146 16.20 6.04 2.04
CA ASN A 146 15.02 6.04 1.18
C ASN A 146 14.53 7.47 0.98
N HIS A 147 14.09 7.83 -0.24
CA HIS A 147 13.69 9.19 -0.60
C HIS A 147 12.23 9.33 -1.03
N TYR A 148 11.45 8.26 -0.97
CA TYR A 148 10.00 8.32 -1.20
C TYR A 148 9.26 8.00 0.10
N GLY A 149 8.41 8.91 0.53
CA GLY A 149 7.80 8.83 1.86
C GLY A 149 6.74 7.75 2.02
N TYR A 150 6.33 7.05 0.96
CA TYR A 150 5.13 6.21 0.97
C TYR A 150 5.36 4.74 0.63
N ASN A 151 6.56 4.37 0.12
CA ASN A 151 6.86 2.97 -0.17
C ASN A 151 7.38 2.24 1.07
N ASP A 152 7.24 0.92 1.05
CA ASP A 152 7.98 0.04 1.92
C ASP A 152 9.43 -0.10 1.44
N PHE A 153 10.35 -0.25 2.37
CA PHE A 153 11.77 -0.43 2.08
C PHE A 153 12.47 -1.22 3.18
N ALA A 154 13.50 -1.94 2.82
CA ALA A 154 14.17 -2.84 3.75
C ALA A 154 15.68 -2.90 3.53
N PHE A 155 16.40 -3.31 4.58
CA PHE A 155 17.85 -3.50 4.58
C PHE A 155 18.21 -4.84 5.23
N ASP A 156 19.07 -5.62 4.59
CA ASP A 156 19.75 -6.71 5.27
C ASP A 156 20.77 -6.13 6.25
N ILE A 157 20.51 -6.32 7.53
CA ILE A 157 21.35 -5.81 8.61
C ILE A 157 22.18 -6.90 9.30
N SER A 158 22.09 -8.14 8.87
CA SER A 158 22.70 -9.32 9.51
C SER A 158 24.17 -9.14 9.90
N LYS A 159 24.97 -8.64 8.97
CA LYS A 159 26.43 -8.47 9.17
C LYS A 159 26.82 -7.31 10.10
N TYR A 160 25.87 -6.43 10.42
CA TYR A 160 26.10 -5.29 11.31
C TYR A 160 25.71 -5.60 12.77
N LEU A 161 25.09 -6.76 13.02
CA LEU A 161 24.54 -7.14 14.33
C LEU A 161 25.48 -8.03 15.11
N THR A 162 25.45 -7.90 16.43
CA THR A 162 26.03 -8.85 17.39
C THR A 162 24.91 -9.70 17.98
N CYS A 163 25.04 -11.03 17.82
CA CYS A 163 24.07 -12.01 18.30
C CYS A 163 24.75 -12.90 19.35
N ASP A 164 24.87 -12.42 20.60
CA ASP A 164 25.50 -13.14 21.72
C ASP A 164 24.61 -13.19 22.98
N GLY A 165 23.40 -12.64 22.91
CA GLY A 165 22.43 -12.58 24.00
C GLY A 165 22.70 -11.47 25.03
N THR A 166 23.79 -10.73 24.90
CA THR A 166 24.21 -9.75 25.92
C THR A 166 24.62 -8.40 25.36
N THR A 167 25.25 -8.37 24.21
CA THR A 167 25.70 -7.12 23.58
C THR A 167 24.53 -6.37 22.94
N GLU A 168 24.33 -5.13 23.35
CA GLU A 168 23.34 -4.26 22.72
C GLU A 168 23.72 -3.94 21.28
N ASN A 169 22.72 -4.00 20.42
CA ASN A 169 22.72 -3.41 19.09
C ASN A 169 21.90 -2.12 19.12
N VAL A 170 22.27 -1.16 18.30
CA VAL A 170 21.55 0.12 18.18
C VAL A 170 21.16 0.35 16.74
N ILE A 171 19.89 0.59 16.51
CA ILE A 171 19.39 1.17 15.26
C ILE A 171 19.14 2.65 15.49
N SER A 172 19.67 3.50 14.60
CA SER A 172 19.42 4.92 14.57
C SER A 172 18.82 5.29 13.22
N VAL A 173 17.74 6.05 13.22
CA VAL A 173 17.04 6.48 11.99
C VAL A 173 16.87 7.99 12.03
N LYS A 174 17.40 8.67 11.02
CA LYS A 174 17.16 10.09 10.79
C LYS A 174 16.08 10.25 9.74
N VAL A 175 15.02 10.98 10.05
CA VAL A 175 13.97 11.32 9.10
C VAL A 175 13.96 12.82 8.90
N VAL A 176 14.05 13.26 7.64
CA VAL A 176 14.07 14.67 7.26
C VAL A 176 12.89 14.97 6.36
N HIS A 177 11.98 15.82 6.83
CA HIS A 177 10.85 16.32 6.05
C HIS A 177 11.08 17.80 5.73
N GLN A 178 11.46 18.08 4.48
CA GLN A 178 11.58 19.46 3.98
C GLN A 178 10.27 19.84 3.28
N THR A 179 9.81 21.07 3.51
CA THR A 179 8.62 21.64 2.87
C THR A 179 9.02 22.72 1.86
N PRO A 180 8.24 22.92 0.79
CA PRO A 180 7.00 22.28 0.36
C PRO A 180 7.24 20.92 -0.32
N SER A 181 6.53 19.87 0.10
CA SER A 181 6.76 18.52 -0.41
C SER A 181 5.51 17.77 -0.87
N SER A 182 4.32 18.28 -0.55
CA SER A 182 3.06 17.57 -0.78
C SER A 182 1.89 18.52 -0.98
N ARG A 183 0.80 18.03 -1.59
CA ARG A 183 -0.46 18.75 -1.79
C ARG A 183 -1.54 18.37 -0.77
N TRP A 184 -1.17 17.62 0.25
CA TRP A 184 -2.02 17.20 1.36
C TRP A 184 -1.16 17.03 2.62
N TYR A 185 -1.81 16.87 3.77
CA TYR A 185 -1.11 16.55 4.99
C TYR A 185 -0.45 15.18 4.90
N SER A 186 0.87 15.14 4.87
CA SER A 186 1.66 13.90 4.71
C SER A 186 2.14 13.32 6.02
N GLY A 187 2.11 14.12 7.09
CA GLY A 187 2.78 13.76 8.35
C GLY A 187 4.30 13.81 8.23
N SER A 188 4.99 13.36 9.25
CA SER A 188 6.46 13.28 9.29
C SER A 188 6.92 12.20 10.25
N GLY A 189 7.95 11.45 9.87
CA GLY A 189 8.54 10.45 10.74
C GLY A 189 8.28 9.01 10.29
N ILE A 190 8.53 8.06 11.18
CA ILE A 190 8.23 6.65 10.93
C ILE A 190 6.75 6.43 11.24
N TYR A 191 5.90 6.73 10.25
CA TYR A 191 4.45 6.79 10.43
C TYR A 191 3.71 5.49 10.09
N ARG A 192 4.44 4.44 9.69
CA ARG A 192 3.95 3.08 9.45
C ARG A 192 4.79 2.10 10.25
N ASP A 193 4.44 0.83 10.19
CA ASP A 193 5.07 -0.24 10.97
C ASP A 193 6.54 -0.45 10.62
N VAL A 194 7.30 -0.92 11.62
CA VAL A 194 8.67 -1.43 11.48
C VAL A 194 8.72 -2.86 11.98
N GLU A 195 9.40 -3.72 11.23
CA GLU A 195 9.53 -5.15 11.50
C GLU A 195 10.97 -5.61 11.40
N LEU A 196 11.31 -6.65 12.15
CA LEU A 196 12.47 -7.48 11.87
C LEU A 196 11.99 -8.79 11.21
N ILE A 197 12.52 -9.08 10.04
CA ILE A 197 12.30 -10.37 9.37
C ILE A 197 13.53 -11.23 9.64
N VAL A 198 13.34 -12.33 10.37
CA VAL A 198 14.43 -13.22 10.79
C VAL A 198 14.23 -14.60 10.19
N THR A 199 15.19 -15.04 9.37
CA THR A 199 15.10 -16.32 8.66
C THR A 199 16.39 -17.09 8.76
N ASP A 200 16.34 -18.41 8.50
CA ASP A 200 17.56 -19.16 8.21
C ASP A 200 18.21 -18.65 6.90
N ALA A 201 19.46 -18.97 6.67
CA ALA A 201 20.20 -18.50 5.50
C ALA A 201 19.58 -18.96 4.16
N VAL A 202 18.81 -20.05 4.17
CA VAL A 202 18.04 -20.50 2.99
C VAL A 202 16.56 -20.32 3.30
N HIS A 203 15.92 -19.40 2.61
CA HIS A 203 14.56 -18.96 2.91
C HIS A 203 13.83 -18.46 1.65
N VAL A 204 12.52 -18.25 1.75
CA VAL A 204 11.73 -17.52 0.73
C VAL A 204 12.13 -16.05 0.79
N SER A 205 12.46 -15.46 -0.35
CA SER A 205 12.77 -14.03 -0.45
C SER A 205 11.63 -13.15 0.09
N ARG A 206 11.94 -11.94 0.56
CA ARG A 206 10.92 -10.95 0.90
C ARG A 206 10.03 -10.68 -0.34
N ASN A 207 8.70 -10.73 -0.18
CA ASN A 207 7.71 -10.65 -1.27
C ASN A 207 7.93 -11.69 -2.39
N GLY A 208 8.67 -12.77 -2.10
CA GLY A 208 9.18 -13.74 -3.08
C GLY A 208 8.18 -14.81 -3.50
N THR A 209 6.87 -14.58 -3.38
CA THR A 209 5.84 -15.47 -3.93
C THR A 209 4.93 -14.71 -4.89
N TYR A 210 4.50 -15.40 -5.95
CA TYR A 210 3.45 -14.90 -6.83
C TYR A 210 2.44 -16.00 -7.11
N VAL A 211 1.18 -15.74 -6.77
CA VAL A 211 0.08 -16.72 -6.84
C VAL A 211 -0.89 -16.32 -7.94
N THR A 212 -1.18 -17.24 -8.84
CA THR A 212 -2.16 -17.03 -9.91
C THR A 212 -3.09 -18.24 -10.07
N THR A 213 -4.30 -17.99 -10.59
CA THR A 213 -5.33 -19.01 -10.82
C THR A 213 -5.85 -18.93 -12.26
N PRO A 214 -5.07 -19.38 -13.26
CA PRO A 214 -5.31 -19.08 -14.68
C PRO A 214 -6.61 -19.66 -15.24
N ASN A 215 -7.18 -20.70 -14.64
CA ASN A 215 -8.44 -21.31 -15.09
C ASN A 215 -9.64 -21.00 -14.19
N LEU A 216 -9.51 -20.10 -13.20
CA LEU A 216 -10.56 -19.85 -12.21
C LEU A 216 -11.89 -19.42 -12.84
N ALA A 217 -11.86 -18.58 -13.88
CA ALA A 217 -13.07 -18.09 -14.54
C ALA A 217 -13.92 -19.22 -15.17
N THR A 218 -13.28 -20.30 -15.63
CA THR A 218 -13.94 -21.44 -16.29
C THR A 218 -14.18 -22.61 -15.34
N GLU A 219 -13.33 -22.79 -14.32
CA GLU A 219 -13.30 -23.96 -13.46
C GLU A 219 -13.69 -23.67 -11.99
N LYS A 220 -14.28 -22.50 -11.70
CA LYS A 220 -14.63 -22.08 -10.32
C LYS A 220 -15.49 -23.10 -9.54
N ASP A 221 -16.27 -23.92 -10.23
CA ASP A 221 -17.14 -24.95 -9.64
C ASP A 221 -16.50 -26.37 -9.70
N GLY A 222 -15.23 -26.46 -10.09
CA GLY A 222 -14.45 -27.70 -10.26
C GLY A 222 -13.06 -27.59 -9.66
N ASP A 223 -12.08 -28.12 -10.38
CA ASP A 223 -10.68 -28.16 -9.98
C ASP A 223 -9.94 -26.92 -10.48
N VAL A 224 -9.70 -25.97 -9.58
CA VAL A 224 -8.98 -24.75 -9.87
C VAL A 224 -7.46 -24.99 -9.77
N THR A 225 -6.77 -24.63 -10.81
CA THR A 225 -5.30 -24.63 -10.86
C THR A 225 -4.76 -23.41 -10.11
N VAL A 226 -3.88 -23.65 -9.13
CA VAL A 226 -3.14 -22.62 -8.42
C VAL A 226 -1.67 -22.74 -8.82
N LYS A 227 -1.15 -21.72 -9.47
CA LYS A 227 0.29 -21.60 -9.80
C LYS A 227 0.94 -20.71 -8.77
N VAL A 228 2.05 -21.18 -8.22
CA VAL A 228 2.85 -20.47 -7.23
C VAL A 228 4.28 -20.39 -7.73
N GLN A 229 4.71 -19.18 -8.09
CA GLN A 229 6.13 -18.89 -8.28
C GLN A 229 6.72 -18.54 -6.92
N THR A 230 7.90 -19.08 -6.64
CA THR A 230 8.60 -18.85 -5.36
C THR A 230 10.06 -18.54 -5.64
N ASP A 231 10.52 -17.42 -5.15
CA ASP A 231 11.92 -17.03 -5.08
C ASP A 231 12.52 -17.52 -3.77
N VAL A 232 13.48 -18.44 -3.86
CA VAL A 232 14.23 -18.94 -2.71
C VAL A 232 15.63 -18.36 -2.74
N GLN A 233 16.03 -17.76 -1.63
CA GLN A 233 17.32 -17.11 -1.45
C GLN A 233 18.24 -17.96 -0.60
N ASN A 234 19.53 -17.93 -0.90
CA ASN A 234 20.60 -18.50 -0.11
C ASN A 234 21.62 -17.41 0.23
N ASP A 235 21.58 -16.93 1.46
CA ASP A 235 22.52 -15.91 1.98
C ASP A 235 23.84 -16.51 2.49
N SER A 236 23.97 -17.85 2.48
CA SER A 236 25.20 -18.50 2.91
C SER A 236 26.30 -18.42 1.85
N SER A 237 27.55 -18.52 2.29
CA SER A 237 28.73 -18.55 1.44
C SER A 237 28.96 -19.90 0.73
N ALA A 238 28.05 -20.86 0.90
CA ALA A 238 28.13 -22.20 0.32
C ALA A 238 26.90 -22.51 -0.54
N GLN A 239 27.06 -23.44 -1.49
CA GLN A 239 25.92 -24.00 -2.21
C GLN A 239 24.98 -24.74 -1.24
N ALA A 240 23.67 -24.58 -1.42
CA ALA A 240 22.66 -25.27 -0.64
C ALA A 240 21.75 -26.12 -1.55
N ALA A 241 21.37 -27.30 -1.06
CA ALA A 241 20.29 -28.10 -1.62
C ALA A 241 19.09 -28.00 -0.69
N ALA A 242 17.94 -27.61 -1.23
CA ALA A 242 16.72 -27.41 -0.47
C ALA A 242 15.51 -28.00 -1.22
N GLN A 243 14.39 -28.09 -0.52
CA GLN A 243 13.08 -28.42 -1.09
C GLN A 243 12.11 -27.31 -0.77
N ILE A 244 11.25 -26.97 -1.72
CA ILE A 244 10.12 -26.06 -1.53
C ILE A 244 8.88 -26.95 -1.41
N ARG A 245 8.14 -26.81 -0.30
CA ARG A 245 6.87 -27.50 -0.08
C ARG A 245 5.75 -26.48 0.06
N THR A 246 4.82 -26.49 -0.90
CA THR A 246 3.70 -25.54 -0.90
C THR A 246 2.36 -26.23 -0.70
N THR A 247 1.49 -25.62 0.10
CA THR A 247 0.14 -26.11 0.43
C THR A 247 -0.81 -24.91 0.49
N VAL A 248 -2.02 -25.04 -0.04
CA VAL A 248 -3.09 -24.04 0.14
C VAL A 248 -3.91 -24.41 1.37
N LEU A 249 -4.06 -23.44 2.28
CA LEU A 249 -4.84 -23.56 3.52
C LEU A 249 -6.08 -22.65 3.42
N ASP A 250 -7.19 -23.06 4.06
CA ASP A 250 -8.33 -22.17 4.30
C ASP A 250 -8.05 -21.21 5.46
N ALA A 251 -9.02 -20.36 5.77
CA ALA A 251 -8.93 -19.37 6.83
C ALA A 251 -8.67 -19.98 8.23
N GLU A 252 -9.12 -21.21 8.45
CA GLU A 252 -8.92 -21.96 9.69
C GLU A 252 -7.59 -22.73 9.74
N GLY A 253 -6.75 -22.57 8.70
CA GLY A 253 -5.43 -23.22 8.59
C GLY A 253 -5.49 -24.68 8.15
N LYS A 254 -6.64 -25.17 7.67
CA LYS A 254 -6.79 -26.52 7.17
C LYS A 254 -6.37 -26.61 5.70
N ALA A 255 -5.58 -27.62 5.35
CA ALA A 255 -5.18 -27.87 3.98
C ALA A 255 -6.38 -28.16 3.06
N VAL A 256 -6.50 -27.37 1.99
CA VAL A 256 -7.51 -27.52 0.91
C VAL A 256 -6.90 -27.98 -0.41
N SER A 257 -5.59 -28.07 -0.47
CA SER A 257 -4.85 -28.72 -1.56
C SER A 257 -3.98 -29.87 -1.04
N LYS A 258 -3.49 -30.72 -1.94
CA LYS A 258 -2.35 -31.58 -1.63
C LYS A 258 -1.09 -30.72 -1.62
N ALA A 259 -0.15 -31.04 -0.72
CA ALA A 259 1.17 -30.42 -0.74
C ALA A 259 1.95 -30.84 -2.00
N VAL A 260 2.65 -29.88 -2.60
CA VAL A 260 3.58 -30.12 -3.73
C VAL A 260 4.99 -29.82 -3.24
N THR A 261 5.93 -30.71 -3.47
CA THR A 261 7.34 -30.55 -3.10
C THR A 261 8.22 -30.56 -4.35
N THR A 262 9.14 -29.60 -4.44
CA THR A 262 10.06 -29.41 -5.57
C THR A 262 11.48 -29.20 -5.05
N ASP A 263 12.45 -29.90 -5.62
CA ASP A 263 13.87 -29.72 -5.28
C ASP A 263 14.43 -28.45 -5.91
N VAL A 264 15.27 -27.74 -5.15
CA VAL A 264 16.01 -26.58 -5.63
C VAL A 264 17.47 -26.65 -5.17
N THR A 265 18.37 -26.28 -6.07
CA THR A 265 19.80 -26.09 -5.74
C THR A 265 20.14 -24.63 -5.93
N LEU A 266 20.72 -24.03 -4.92
CA LEU A 266 21.05 -22.61 -4.83
C LEU A 266 22.57 -22.45 -4.73
N ALA A 267 23.15 -21.64 -5.59
CA ALA A 267 24.55 -21.24 -5.42
C ALA A 267 24.70 -20.38 -4.14
N ALA A 268 25.93 -20.18 -3.69
CA ALA A 268 26.20 -19.24 -2.60
C ALA A 268 25.75 -17.81 -2.97
N ASN A 269 25.13 -17.10 -2.03
CA ASN A 269 24.66 -15.73 -2.20
C ASN A 269 23.82 -15.54 -3.49
N SER A 270 22.83 -16.40 -3.69
CA SER A 270 22.00 -16.38 -4.90
C SER A 270 20.53 -16.65 -4.62
N THR A 271 19.68 -16.23 -5.53
CA THR A 271 18.25 -16.52 -5.55
C THR A 271 17.93 -17.46 -6.73
N ALA A 272 16.95 -18.34 -6.55
CA ALA A 272 16.41 -19.17 -7.62
C ALA A 272 14.89 -19.18 -7.57
N GLU A 273 14.26 -18.98 -8.73
CA GLU A 273 12.81 -19.06 -8.90
C GLU A 273 12.37 -20.50 -9.19
N LYS A 274 11.26 -20.92 -8.63
CA LYS A 274 10.55 -22.17 -8.91
C LYS A 274 9.06 -21.95 -9.04
N GLU A 275 8.46 -22.51 -10.08
CA GLU A 275 7.01 -22.59 -10.22
C GLU A 275 6.50 -23.95 -9.75
N GLN A 276 5.43 -23.94 -8.95
CA GLN A 276 4.68 -25.11 -8.52
C GLN A 276 3.21 -24.98 -8.95
N THR A 277 2.57 -26.11 -9.20
CA THR A 277 1.16 -26.16 -9.57
C THR A 277 0.41 -27.03 -8.58
N LEU A 278 -0.59 -26.43 -7.94
CA LEU A 278 -1.50 -27.08 -6.99
C LEU A 278 -2.92 -27.08 -7.56
N THR A 279 -3.81 -27.83 -6.92
CA THR A 279 -5.24 -27.87 -7.27
C THR A 279 -6.08 -27.66 -6.02
N VAL A 280 -7.05 -26.77 -6.12
CA VAL A 280 -8.09 -26.56 -5.09
C VAL A 280 -9.45 -26.82 -5.71
N ASN A 281 -10.23 -27.71 -5.11
CA ASN A 281 -11.56 -28.05 -5.60
C ASN A 281 -12.60 -27.05 -5.06
N LYS A 282 -13.33 -26.39 -5.96
CA LYS A 282 -14.44 -25.47 -5.66
C LYS A 282 -14.12 -24.45 -4.54
N PRO A 283 -13.09 -23.60 -4.71
CA PRO A 283 -12.77 -22.59 -3.69
C PRO A 283 -13.92 -21.61 -3.52
N ALA A 284 -14.13 -21.17 -2.27
CA ALA A 284 -15.02 -20.04 -1.99
C ALA A 284 -14.38 -18.77 -2.55
N LEU A 285 -15.11 -18.06 -3.41
CA LEU A 285 -14.58 -16.88 -4.08
C LEU A 285 -14.51 -15.68 -3.13
N TRP A 286 -13.48 -14.88 -3.25
CA TRP A 286 -13.38 -13.56 -2.62
C TRP A 286 -14.27 -12.56 -3.37
N SER A 287 -15.09 -11.82 -2.64
CA SER A 287 -15.88 -10.71 -3.16
C SER A 287 -16.08 -9.64 -2.09
N THR A 288 -16.64 -8.50 -2.49
CA THR A 288 -16.94 -7.42 -1.55
C THR A 288 -17.99 -7.80 -0.50
N GLU A 289 -18.86 -8.74 -0.79
CA GLU A 289 -19.87 -9.26 0.14
C GLU A 289 -19.37 -10.45 0.97
N ASN A 290 -18.48 -11.25 0.39
CA ASN A 290 -17.92 -12.46 1.00
C ASN A 290 -16.40 -12.47 0.76
N PRO A 291 -15.62 -11.80 1.61
CA PRO A 291 -14.17 -11.69 1.44
C PRO A 291 -13.45 -12.96 1.93
N ASN A 292 -13.69 -14.09 1.26
CA ASN A 292 -13.09 -15.37 1.62
C ASN A 292 -11.59 -15.35 1.33
N LEU A 293 -10.79 -15.54 2.35
CA LEU A 293 -9.33 -15.57 2.28
C LEU A 293 -8.80 -16.99 2.47
N TYR A 294 -7.68 -17.24 1.85
CA TYR A 294 -6.86 -18.44 1.93
C TYR A 294 -5.42 -18.05 2.21
N TYR A 295 -4.62 -19.03 2.63
CA TYR A 295 -3.18 -18.87 2.80
C TYR A 295 -2.43 -19.87 1.90
N VAL A 296 -1.53 -19.38 1.09
CA VAL A 296 -0.56 -20.24 0.39
C VAL A 296 0.66 -20.34 1.29
N GLN A 297 0.81 -21.47 1.97
CA GLN A 297 1.94 -21.74 2.84
C GLN A 297 3.06 -22.37 2.03
N THR A 298 4.22 -21.72 2.02
CA THR A 298 5.45 -22.18 1.36
C THR A 298 6.50 -22.43 2.42
N GLU A 299 6.97 -23.66 2.51
CA GLU A 299 8.02 -24.08 3.44
C GLU A 299 9.30 -24.40 2.68
N VAL A 300 10.42 -23.92 3.19
CA VAL A 300 11.75 -24.28 2.70
C VAL A 300 12.36 -25.32 3.63
N LEU A 301 12.71 -26.47 3.08
CA LEU A 301 13.31 -27.58 3.83
C LEU A 301 14.77 -27.77 3.40
N VAL A 302 15.67 -27.87 4.41
CA VAL A 302 17.08 -28.25 4.21
C VAL A 302 17.34 -29.48 5.06
N ASP A 303 17.94 -30.50 4.48
CA ASP A 303 18.16 -31.81 5.11
C ASP A 303 16.88 -32.40 5.74
N GLY A 304 15.74 -32.22 5.06
CA GLY A 304 14.43 -32.70 5.50
C GLY A 304 13.79 -31.95 6.68
N LYS A 305 14.40 -30.86 7.13
CA LYS A 305 13.88 -30.01 8.22
C LYS A 305 13.37 -28.68 7.66
N VAL A 306 12.21 -28.25 8.11
CA VAL A 306 11.67 -26.92 7.79
C VAL A 306 12.60 -25.86 8.38
N LYS A 307 13.06 -24.96 7.55
CA LYS A 307 13.97 -23.85 7.86
C LYS A 307 13.29 -22.50 7.74
N ASP A 308 12.29 -22.39 6.87
CA ASP A 308 11.50 -21.19 6.71
C ASP A 308 10.05 -21.59 6.40
N THR A 309 9.11 -20.78 6.88
CA THR A 309 7.68 -20.90 6.57
C THR A 309 7.17 -19.53 6.18
N TYR A 310 6.77 -19.39 4.92
CA TYR A 310 6.21 -18.17 4.37
C TYR A 310 4.72 -18.35 4.08
N LYS A 311 3.88 -17.41 4.52
CA LYS A 311 2.44 -17.44 4.26
C LYS A 311 2.05 -16.25 3.40
N THR A 312 1.46 -16.54 2.24
CA THR A 312 0.91 -15.54 1.33
C THR A 312 -0.60 -15.52 1.49
N THR A 313 -1.17 -14.39 1.87
CA THR A 313 -2.61 -14.17 1.85
C THR A 313 -3.11 -14.17 0.40
N TYR A 314 -4.21 -14.88 0.13
CA TYR A 314 -4.76 -14.99 -1.21
C TYR A 314 -6.31 -15.08 -1.18
N GLY A 315 -6.94 -14.50 -2.20
CA GLY A 315 -8.39 -14.61 -2.40
C GLY A 315 -8.70 -15.08 -3.83
N PHE A 316 -9.41 -16.19 -3.95
CA PHE A 316 -9.83 -16.68 -5.27
C PHE A 316 -10.85 -15.73 -5.89
N ARG A 317 -10.44 -14.97 -6.87
CA ARG A 317 -11.29 -14.06 -7.62
C ARG A 317 -10.79 -13.89 -9.05
N TYR A 318 -11.69 -13.54 -9.96
CA TYR A 318 -11.33 -13.06 -11.29
C TYR A 318 -12.06 -11.77 -11.61
N ILE A 319 -11.36 -10.89 -12.28
CA ILE A 319 -11.85 -9.58 -12.69
C ILE A 319 -11.83 -9.47 -14.21
N ASN A 320 -12.73 -8.67 -14.74
CA ASN A 320 -12.69 -8.28 -16.14
C ASN A 320 -13.16 -6.84 -16.30
N PHE A 321 -12.43 -6.09 -17.11
CA PHE A 321 -12.84 -4.78 -17.60
C PHE A 321 -13.14 -4.92 -19.10
N ASP A 322 -14.29 -4.45 -19.52
CA ASP A 322 -14.78 -4.55 -20.89
C ASP A 322 -15.21 -3.17 -21.40
N ALA A 323 -14.87 -2.88 -22.66
CA ALA A 323 -15.12 -1.57 -23.25
C ALA A 323 -16.62 -1.23 -23.41
N ASN A 324 -17.52 -2.21 -23.40
CA ASN A 324 -18.96 -2.02 -23.60
C ASN A 324 -19.79 -2.27 -22.33
N THR A 325 -19.30 -3.14 -21.43
CA THR A 325 -20.06 -3.59 -20.25
C THR A 325 -19.42 -3.18 -18.92
N GLY A 326 -18.29 -2.48 -18.97
CA GLY A 326 -17.59 -1.97 -17.79
C GLY A 326 -16.90 -3.05 -16.98
N PHE A 327 -16.98 -2.98 -15.66
CA PHE A 327 -16.28 -3.87 -14.73
C PHE A 327 -17.14 -5.07 -14.29
N SER A 328 -16.50 -6.23 -14.17
CA SER A 328 -17.10 -7.39 -13.52
C SER A 328 -16.15 -8.07 -12.53
N LEU A 329 -16.72 -8.54 -11.42
CA LEU A 329 -16.06 -9.35 -10.41
C LEU A 329 -16.73 -10.73 -10.39
N ASN A 330 -15.94 -11.80 -10.54
CA ASN A 330 -16.43 -13.18 -10.57
C ASN A 330 -17.55 -13.43 -11.61
N GLY A 331 -17.46 -12.74 -12.75
CA GLY A 331 -18.42 -12.82 -13.85
C GLY A 331 -19.72 -12.04 -13.64
N LYS A 332 -19.86 -11.30 -12.54
CA LYS A 332 -21.00 -10.43 -12.27
C LYS A 332 -20.61 -8.97 -12.53
N ASN A 333 -21.37 -8.27 -13.39
CA ASN A 333 -21.15 -6.84 -13.60
C ASN A 333 -21.43 -6.06 -12.32
N VAL A 334 -20.49 -5.20 -11.97
CA VAL A 334 -20.52 -4.36 -10.77
C VAL A 334 -20.01 -2.97 -11.13
N LYS A 335 -20.71 -1.92 -10.68
CA LYS A 335 -20.14 -0.57 -10.73
C LYS A 335 -19.22 -0.36 -9.54
N LEU A 336 -18.02 0.16 -9.79
CA LEU A 336 -17.14 0.62 -8.73
C LEU A 336 -17.74 1.90 -8.13
N LYS A 337 -18.12 1.81 -6.86
CA LYS A 337 -18.61 2.90 -6.01
C LYS A 337 -17.46 3.29 -5.10
N GLY A 338 -16.49 3.96 -5.70
CA GLY A 338 -15.24 4.27 -5.07
C GLY A 338 -15.19 5.66 -4.44
N VAL A 339 -14.21 5.82 -3.57
CA VAL A 339 -13.76 7.11 -3.04
C VAL A 339 -12.25 7.21 -3.15
N CYS A 340 -11.75 8.42 -3.40
CA CYS A 340 -10.34 8.75 -3.19
C CYS A 340 -10.10 8.93 -1.70
N MET A 341 -8.93 8.51 -1.20
CA MET A 341 -8.60 8.59 0.21
C MET A 341 -7.12 8.89 0.40
N HIS A 342 -6.80 9.95 1.15
CA HIS A 342 -5.47 10.15 1.69
C HIS A 342 -5.26 9.26 2.93
N HIS A 343 -4.02 9.20 3.40
CA HIS A 343 -3.59 8.27 4.46
C HIS A 343 -3.67 8.83 5.87
N ASP A 344 -4.13 10.08 6.04
CA ASP A 344 -4.24 10.72 7.35
C ASP A 344 -5.36 10.11 8.21
N GLN A 345 -5.17 10.19 9.52
CA GLN A 345 -6.04 9.63 10.55
C GLN A 345 -6.63 10.71 11.46
N GLY A 346 -6.82 11.92 10.93
CA GLY A 346 -7.34 13.06 11.70
C GLY A 346 -6.43 13.43 12.87
N ALA A 347 -6.90 13.34 14.10
CA ALA A 347 -6.14 13.70 15.29
C ALA A 347 -4.88 12.84 15.55
N LEU A 348 -4.75 11.70 14.89
CA LEU A 348 -3.55 10.86 14.95
C LEU A 348 -2.50 11.28 13.91
N GLY A 349 -2.78 12.31 13.11
CA GLY A 349 -1.91 12.68 11.98
C GLY A 349 -1.89 11.60 10.92
N ALA A 350 -0.70 11.29 10.42
CA ALA A 350 -0.48 10.22 9.45
C ALA A 350 -0.18 8.87 10.09
N ALA A 351 -0.04 8.78 11.43
CA ALA A 351 0.29 7.54 12.11
C ALA A 351 -0.70 6.43 11.76
N SER A 352 -0.22 5.40 11.08
CA SER A 352 -1.04 4.33 10.47
C SER A 352 -1.42 3.27 11.51
N GLU A 353 -2.15 3.72 12.55
CA GLU A 353 -2.65 2.84 13.60
C GLU A 353 -3.68 1.86 13.04
N ARG A 354 -3.44 0.56 13.23
CA ARG A 354 -4.24 -0.54 12.66
C ARG A 354 -5.75 -0.34 12.86
N ASP A 355 -6.19 -0.12 14.09
CA ASP A 355 -7.61 0.02 14.41
C ASP A 355 -8.25 1.26 13.76
N ALA A 356 -7.49 2.34 13.59
CA ALA A 356 -7.95 3.55 12.93
C ALA A 356 -8.13 3.33 11.42
N VAL A 357 -7.20 2.64 10.77
CA VAL A 357 -7.29 2.26 9.35
C VAL A 357 -8.47 1.33 9.11
N TYR A 358 -8.62 0.27 9.91
CA TYR A 358 -9.76 -0.64 9.83
C TYR A 358 -11.10 0.10 10.02
N ARG A 359 -11.15 1.04 10.97
CA ARG A 359 -12.34 1.88 11.18
C ARG A 359 -12.69 2.71 9.94
N GLN A 360 -11.72 3.29 9.25
CA GLN A 360 -11.95 4.05 8.01
C GLN A 360 -12.55 3.15 6.93
N VAL A 361 -11.93 2.02 6.63
CA VAL A 361 -12.42 1.07 5.62
C VAL A 361 -13.83 0.58 5.98
N LYS A 362 -14.06 0.24 7.24
CA LYS A 362 -15.39 -0.17 7.73
C LYS A 362 -16.44 0.92 7.54
N LYS A 363 -16.11 2.18 7.83
CA LYS A 363 -17.03 3.31 7.63
C LYS A 363 -17.37 3.55 6.17
N LEU A 364 -16.41 3.44 5.27
CA LEU A 364 -16.66 3.54 3.84
C LEU A 364 -17.56 2.41 3.36
N LYS A 365 -17.33 1.19 3.83
CA LYS A 365 -18.18 0.05 3.51
C LYS A 365 -19.62 0.21 4.05
N GLU A 366 -19.79 0.67 5.29
CA GLU A 366 -21.09 1.00 5.89
C GLU A 366 -21.83 2.09 5.08
N MET A 367 -21.12 3.04 4.51
CA MET A 367 -21.66 4.07 3.61
C MET A 367 -22.12 3.51 2.26
N GLY A 368 -21.68 2.33 1.88
CA GLY A 368 -22.02 1.65 0.62
C GLY A 368 -20.93 1.71 -0.45
N CYS A 369 -19.73 2.15 -0.10
CA CYS A 369 -18.57 2.03 -0.98
C CYS A 369 -18.16 0.56 -1.15
N ASN A 370 -17.60 0.25 -2.33
CA ASN A 370 -17.00 -1.05 -2.60
C ASN A 370 -15.56 -0.94 -3.13
N ALA A 371 -15.04 0.27 -3.25
CA ALA A 371 -13.68 0.53 -3.73
C ALA A 371 -13.05 1.78 -3.09
N ILE A 372 -11.72 1.78 -3.00
CA ILE A 372 -10.87 2.91 -2.57
C ILE A 372 -9.81 3.15 -3.65
N ARG A 373 -9.53 4.40 -3.98
CA ARG A 373 -8.32 4.82 -4.68
C ARG A 373 -7.36 5.43 -3.66
N THR A 374 -6.16 4.89 -3.59
CA THR A 374 -5.13 5.33 -2.63
C THR A 374 -4.42 6.58 -3.13
N SER A 375 -5.16 7.69 -3.17
CA SER A 375 -4.68 8.95 -3.74
C SER A 375 -3.69 9.64 -2.80
N HIS A 376 -2.54 10.09 -3.27
CA HIS A 376 -1.94 9.76 -4.57
C HIS A 376 -0.58 9.15 -4.30
N ASN A 377 -0.55 8.00 -3.67
CA ASN A 377 0.69 7.35 -3.20
C ASN A 377 0.46 5.87 -2.83
N THR A 378 1.55 5.13 -2.73
CA THR A 378 1.55 3.73 -2.28
C THR A 378 0.82 3.58 -0.93
N PRO A 379 -0.17 2.67 -0.83
CA PRO A 379 -0.90 2.40 0.41
C PRO A 379 -0.02 1.77 1.50
N SER A 380 -0.46 1.84 2.76
CA SER A 380 0.12 1.02 3.82
C SER A 380 -0.32 -0.44 3.69
N SER A 381 0.52 -1.36 4.15
CA SER A 381 0.17 -2.79 4.20
C SER A 381 -1.09 -3.03 5.03
N VAL A 382 -1.27 -2.31 6.14
CA VAL A 382 -2.47 -2.37 6.99
C VAL A 382 -3.75 -1.96 6.24
N LEU A 383 -3.67 -0.99 5.32
CA LEU A 383 -4.85 -0.62 4.51
C LEU A 383 -5.26 -1.76 3.57
N LEU A 384 -4.30 -2.39 2.90
CA LEU A 384 -4.59 -3.52 2.01
C LEU A 384 -5.11 -4.73 2.78
N GLU A 385 -4.53 -5.03 3.94
CA GLU A 385 -5.02 -6.07 4.84
C GLU A 385 -6.48 -5.82 5.23
N ALA A 386 -6.81 -4.59 5.68
CA ALA A 386 -8.18 -4.21 5.99
C ALA A 386 -9.11 -4.35 4.76
N CYS A 387 -8.65 -3.99 3.56
CA CYS A 387 -9.41 -4.13 2.33
C CYS A 387 -9.61 -5.60 1.94
N ASN A 388 -8.60 -6.45 2.12
CA ASN A 388 -8.69 -7.89 1.88
C ASN A 388 -9.72 -8.56 2.80
N GLU A 389 -9.67 -8.25 4.10
CA GLU A 389 -10.52 -8.86 5.13
C GLU A 389 -11.96 -8.33 5.11
N LEU A 390 -12.14 -7.05 4.86
CA LEU A 390 -13.46 -6.41 4.85
C LEU A 390 -14.15 -6.44 3.48
N GLY A 391 -13.45 -6.86 2.41
CA GLY A 391 -14.00 -6.91 1.07
C GLY A 391 -14.15 -5.52 0.44
N MET A 392 -13.07 -4.75 0.37
CA MET A 392 -12.99 -3.45 -0.30
C MET A 392 -12.01 -3.56 -1.46
N MET A 393 -12.43 -3.23 -2.66
CA MET A 393 -11.53 -3.22 -3.83
C MET A 393 -10.61 -2.00 -3.80
N VAL A 394 -9.42 -2.11 -4.38
CA VAL A 394 -8.42 -1.05 -4.36
C VAL A 394 -7.92 -0.74 -5.76
N MET A 395 -7.91 0.54 -6.11
CA MET A 395 -7.04 1.11 -7.14
C MET A 395 -5.79 1.60 -6.43
N ASP A 396 -4.71 0.86 -6.62
CA ASP A 396 -3.42 1.09 -5.96
C ASP A 396 -2.61 2.10 -6.78
N GLU A 397 -2.46 3.29 -6.21
CA GLU A 397 -1.74 4.39 -6.86
C GLU A 397 -0.34 4.52 -6.29
N THR A 398 0.67 4.49 -7.18
CA THR A 398 2.06 4.58 -6.74
C THR A 398 2.54 6.03 -6.63
N PHE A 399 2.21 6.91 -7.60
CA PHE A 399 2.75 8.27 -7.67
C PHE A 399 1.67 9.32 -7.92
N ASP A 400 1.76 10.50 -7.27
CA ASP A 400 0.98 11.69 -7.65
C ASP A 400 1.53 12.34 -8.94
N GLY A 401 2.80 12.68 -8.91
CA GLY A 401 3.54 13.28 -10.03
C GLY A 401 4.80 12.48 -10.33
N TRP A 402 5.45 12.84 -11.44
CA TRP A 402 6.67 12.14 -11.86
C TRP A 402 7.89 13.06 -11.72
N ALA A 403 8.59 13.32 -12.82
CA ALA A 403 9.86 14.04 -12.84
C ALA A 403 9.78 15.57 -12.67
N PHE A 404 8.59 16.11 -12.40
CA PHE A 404 8.41 17.56 -12.21
C PHE A 404 7.56 17.83 -10.97
N PRO A 405 7.92 18.84 -10.18
CA PRO A 405 7.20 19.21 -8.97
C PRO A 405 5.79 19.74 -9.32
N LYS A 406 4.78 19.35 -8.55
CA LYS A 406 3.43 19.85 -8.68
C LYS A 406 3.18 21.03 -7.73
N ASN A 407 2.42 22.02 -8.17
CA ASN A 407 2.00 23.18 -7.38
C ASN A 407 3.15 23.93 -6.66
N GLY A 408 4.37 23.85 -7.18
CA GLY A 408 5.53 24.50 -6.56
C GLY A 408 6.18 23.71 -5.42
N ASN A 409 5.79 22.47 -5.20
CA ASN A 409 6.36 21.58 -4.17
C ASN A 409 7.80 21.16 -4.54
N SER A 410 8.74 22.08 -4.33
CA SER A 410 10.15 21.93 -4.73
C SER A 410 10.91 20.83 -3.97
N GLN A 411 10.33 20.28 -2.92
CA GLN A 411 10.89 19.22 -2.09
C GLN A 411 10.10 17.89 -2.23
N ASP A 412 9.24 17.79 -3.26
CA ASP A 412 8.54 16.55 -3.54
C ASP A 412 9.46 15.49 -4.19
N PHE A 413 8.93 14.31 -4.41
CA PHE A 413 9.68 13.18 -4.95
C PHE A 413 10.24 13.42 -6.37
N SER A 414 9.72 14.38 -7.12
CA SER A 414 10.22 14.69 -8.46
C SER A 414 11.72 14.99 -8.50
N THR A 415 12.27 15.50 -7.40
CA THR A 415 13.71 15.78 -7.25
C THR A 415 14.57 14.52 -7.28
N HIS A 416 14.02 13.37 -6.91
CA HIS A 416 14.70 12.07 -6.88
C HIS A 416 14.26 11.11 -7.98
N PHE A 417 13.11 11.35 -8.60
CA PHE A 417 12.43 10.43 -9.54
C PHE A 417 13.39 9.75 -10.53
N ASN A 418 14.21 10.52 -11.21
CA ASN A 418 15.17 10.03 -12.22
C ASN A 418 16.59 9.78 -11.69
N GLN A 419 16.84 10.06 -10.42
CA GLN A 419 18.16 9.84 -9.87
C GLN A 419 18.43 8.35 -9.75
N THR A 420 19.67 7.95 -10.00
CA THR A 420 20.14 6.58 -9.81
C THR A 420 20.40 6.32 -8.34
N ILE A 421 19.95 5.18 -7.84
CA ILE A 421 20.25 4.72 -6.49
C ILE A 421 21.75 4.46 -6.38
N SER A 422 22.38 5.00 -5.33
CA SER A 422 23.81 4.86 -5.11
C SER A 422 24.19 3.40 -4.80
N ALA A 423 25.32 2.94 -5.28
CA ALA A 423 25.80 1.56 -5.09
C ALA A 423 26.14 1.21 -3.63
N ASP A 424 26.36 2.22 -2.77
CA ASP A 424 26.55 2.04 -1.34
C ASP A 424 25.24 2.00 -0.55
N ASN A 425 24.12 2.38 -1.14
CA ASN A 425 22.79 2.20 -0.58
C ASN A 425 22.40 0.70 -0.64
N LYS A 426 22.13 0.09 0.52
CA LYS A 426 21.89 -1.36 0.65
C LYS A 426 20.40 -1.70 0.71
N LEU A 427 19.57 -0.94 -0.01
CA LEU A 427 18.16 -1.26 -0.19
C LEU A 427 17.99 -2.65 -0.81
N LEU A 428 17.21 -3.49 -0.15
CA LEU A 428 16.85 -4.80 -0.69
C LEU A 428 15.94 -4.63 -1.91
N GLY A 429 16.21 -5.40 -2.96
CA GLY A 429 15.50 -5.34 -4.24
C GLY A 429 16.06 -4.32 -5.22
N ALA A 430 16.85 -3.32 -4.76
CA ALA A 430 17.51 -2.39 -5.67
C ALA A 430 18.70 -3.04 -6.37
N THR A 431 18.81 -2.82 -7.68
CA THR A 431 19.97 -3.24 -8.47
C THR A 431 20.82 -2.06 -8.91
N THR A 432 22.10 -2.30 -9.16
CA THR A 432 23.02 -1.24 -9.59
C THR A 432 22.53 -0.59 -10.88
N GLY A 433 22.31 0.73 -10.82
CA GLY A 433 21.83 1.52 -11.96
C GLY A 433 20.33 1.75 -11.98
N ASP A 434 19.57 1.19 -11.04
CA ASP A 434 18.14 1.50 -10.92
C ASP A 434 17.93 2.96 -10.60
N THR A 435 16.92 3.54 -11.23
CA THR A 435 16.38 4.83 -10.84
C THR A 435 15.41 4.67 -9.68
N TRP A 436 15.23 5.71 -8.87
CA TRP A 436 14.30 5.67 -7.75
C TRP A 436 12.88 5.31 -8.19
N TYR A 437 12.37 5.90 -9.31
CA TYR A 437 11.00 5.57 -9.75
C TYR A 437 10.81 4.12 -10.17
N LYS A 438 11.83 3.49 -10.78
CA LYS A 438 11.78 2.07 -11.13
C LYS A 438 11.72 1.22 -9.87
N PHE A 439 12.66 1.43 -8.94
CA PHE A 439 12.73 0.67 -7.69
C PHE A 439 11.43 0.77 -6.88
N ILE A 440 10.89 1.99 -6.70
CA ILE A 440 9.67 2.21 -5.92
C ILE A 440 8.47 1.54 -6.58
N LEU A 441 8.32 1.67 -7.89
CA LEU A 441 7.22 1.04 -8.62
C LEU A 441 7.29 -0.50 -8.51
N GLU A 442 8.46 -1.08 -8.78
CA GLU A 442 8.64 -2.54 -8.69
C GLU A 442 8.43 -3.03 -7.26
N SER A 443 8.94 -2.33 -6.24
CA SER A 443 8.74 -2.67 -4.82
C SER A 443 7.25 -2.69 -4.45
N ASN A 444 6.48 -1.67 -4.88
CA ASN A 444 5.04 -1.60 -4.65
C ASN A 444 4.31 -2.80 -5.29
N ILE A 445 4.57 -3.06 -6.56
CA ILE A 445 3.90 -4.16 -7.27
C ILE A 445 4.28 -5.53 -6.68
N GLU A 446 5.56 -5.73 -6.34
CA GLU A 446 6.05 -6.97 -5.71
C GLU A 446 5.40 -7.23 -4.35
N ARG A 447 5.18 -6.19 -3.55
CA ARG A 447 4.51 -6.30 -2.26
C ARG A 447 3.03 -6.67 -2.42
N ASP A 448 2.31 -6.00 -3.33
CA ASP A 448 0.85 -5.98 -3.37
C ASP A 448 0.26 -6.93 -4.44
N LYS A 449 1.09 -7.60 -5.25
CA LYS A 449 0.66 -8.47 -6.35
C LYS A 449 -0.25 -9.65 -5.95
N ASN A 450 -0.21 -10.08 -4.70
CA ASN A 450 -1.04 -11.19 -4.19
C ASN A 450 -2.34 -10.73 -3.52
N ASP A 451 -2.50 -9.42 -3.24
CA ASP A 451 -3.66 -8.89 -2.55
C ASP A 451 -4.94 -9.01 -3.40
N PRO A 452 -5.96 -9.75 -2.93
CA PRO A 452 -7.19 -9.89 -3.70
C PRO A 452 -7.99 -8.60 -3.82
N SER A 453 -7.81 -7.65 -2.91
CA SER A 453 -8.45 -6.34 -2.96
C SER A 453 -7.94 -5.46 -4.10
N VAL A 454 -6.66 -5.55 -4.45
CA VAL A 454 -6.05 -4.75 -5.53
C VAL A 454 -6.56 -5.21 -6.90
N ILE A 455 -7.22 -4.31 -7.64
CA ILE A 455 -7.84 -4.61 -8.94
C ILE A 455 -7.31 -3.76 -10.10
N ILE A 456 -6.61 -2.67 -9.82
CA ILE A 456 -6.05 -1.72 -10.78
C ILE A 456 -4.72 -1.21 -10.25
N TRP A 457 -3.71 -1.12 -11.12
CA TRP A 457 -2.48 -0.38 -10.88
C TRP A 457 -2.59 1.03 -11.44
N ASP A 458 -2.47 2.05 -10.59
CA ASP A 458 -2.50 3.46 -10.98
C ASP A 458 -1.09 4.06 -10.86
N ILE A 459 -0.54 4.57 -11.96
CA ILE A 459 0.86 5.02 -12.02
C ILE A 459 1.04 6.52 -11.90
N GLY A 460 -0.04 7.28 -11.78
CA GLY A 460 0.06 8.73 -11.63
C GLY A 460 -1.24 9.49 -11.69
N ASN A 461 -1.18 10.73 -11.26
CA ASN A 461 -2.35 11.62 -11.20
C ASN A 461 -2.04 12.98 -11.83
N GLU A 462 -2.92 13.43 -12.73
CA GLU A 462 -2.93 14.81 -13.27
C GLU A 462 -1.55 15.33 -13.70
N LEU A 463 -0.91 14.61 -14.59
CA LEU A 463 0.49 14.83 -15.01
C LEU A 463 0.65 16.05 -15.94
N ASN A 464 0.32 17.24 -15.48
CA ASN A 464 0.22 18.42 -16.34
C ASN A 464 1.14 19.59 -15.96
N PHE A 465 2.04 19.42 -15.01
CA PHE A 465 2.85 20.52 -14.51
C PHE A 465 4.30 20.46 -15.03
N GLY A 466 4.78 21.59 -15.53
CA GLY A 466 6.19 21.80 -15.86
C GLY A 466 6.74 21.05 -17.09
N VAL A 467 5.90 20.31 -17.82
CA VAL A 467 6.35 19.47 -18.94
C VAL A 467 6.61 20.32 -20.17
N THR A 468 7.84 20.33 -20.63
CA THR A 468 8.26 20.98 -21.88
C THR A 468 8.42 19.97 -23.02
N ASP A 469 8.64 18.68 -22.71
CA ASP A 469 8.80 17.60 -23.68
C ASP A 469 7.85 16.43 -23.37
N SER A 470 6.80 16.31 -24.15
CA SER A 470 5.78 15.26 -24.01
C SER A 470 6.29 13.86 -24.34
N SER A 471 7.42 13.73 -25.06
CA SER A 471 7.99 12.42 -25.39
C SER A 471 8.60 11.74 -24.17
N GLN A 472 9.09 12.50 -23.19
CA GLN A 472 9.62 11.98 -21.95
C GLN A 472 8.54 11.29 -21.11
N TYR A 473 7.35 11.89 -21.00
CA TYR A 473 6.22 11.29 -20.27
C TYR A 473 5.69 10.04 -20.96
N GLU A 474 5.63 10.05 -22.29
CA GLU A 474 5.30 8.84 -23.05
C GLU A 474 6.30 7.71 -22.77
N GLN A 475 7.59 8.03 -22.68
CA GLN A 475 8.63 7.05 -22.37
C GLN A 475 8.52 6.53 -20.94
N TYR A 476 8.24 7.39 -19.94
CA TYR A 476 7.97 6.94 -18.58
C TYR A 476 6.78 6.00 -18.50
N ALA A 477 5.68 6.33 -19.17
CA ALA A 477 4.51 5.45 -19.21
C ALA A 477 4.83 4.07 -19.81
N LYS A 478 5.59 4.03 -20.92
CA LYS A 478 6.05 2.76 -21.53
C LYS A 478 6.96 1.97 -20.60
N ASN A 479 7.90 2.63 -19.95
CA ASN A 479 8.82 1.97 -19.01
C ASN A 479 8.04 1.38 -17.83
N MET A 480 7.21 2.20 -17.16
CA MET A 480 6.45 1.75 -16.00
C MET A 480 5.46 0.63 -16.35
N LYS A 481 4.78 0.73 -17.51
CA LYS A 481 3.96 -0.39 -18.01
C LYS A 481 4.79 -1.67 -18.16
N SER A 482 5.98 -1.58 -18.76
CA SER A 482 6.86 -2.74 -18.94
C SER A 482 7.34 -3.33 -17.60
N TYR A 483 7.65 -2.48 -16.61
CA TYR A 483 8.08 -2.95 -15.29
C TYR A 483 6.94 -3.67 -14.56
N ILE A 484 5.74 -3.11 -14.57
CA ILE A 484 4.55 -3.75 -13.98
C ILE A 484 4.26 -5.09 -14.67
N GLU A 485 4.21 -5.12 -16.01
CA GLU A 485 3.89 -6.32 -16.78
C GLU A 485 4.96 -7.42 -16.65
N ALA A 486 6.18 -7.08 -16.23
CA ALA A 486 7.20 -8.07 -15.90
C ALA A 486 6.88 -8.82 -14.60
N ILE A 487 6.15 -8.19 -13.67
CA ILE A 487 5.80 -8.73 -12.34
C ILE A 487 4.37 -9.28 -12.35
N ASP A 488 3.39 -8.44 -12.74
CA ASP A 488 1.96 -8.79 -12.75
C ASP A 488 1.27 -8.40 -14.05
N LYS A 489 0.63 -9.38 -14.69
CA LYS A 489 -0.20 -9.20 -15.92
C LYS A 489 -1.69 -9.39 -15.65
N THR A 490 -2.09 -9.58 -14.40
CA THR A 490 -3.48 -9.94 -14.08
C THR A 490 -4.37 -8.74 -13.86
N ARG A 491 -3.77 -7.55 -13.70
CA ARG A 491 -4.48 -6.29 -13.44
C ARG A 491 -4.18 -5.25 -14.53
N PRO A 492 -5.19 -4.44 -14.92
CA PRO A 492 -4.95 -3.33 -15.85
C PRO A 492 -4.21 -2.18 -15.17
N ILE A 493 -3.54 -1.38 -15.99
CA ILE A 493 -2.80 -0.20 -15.58
C ILE A 493 -3.57 1.05 -16.01
N THR A 494 -3.58 2.09 -15.19
CA THR A 494 -4.22 3.38 -15.47
C THR A 494 -3.38 4.58 -15.04
N VAL A 495 -3.89 5.77 -15.34
CA VAL A 495 -3.44 7.07 -14.84
C VAL A 495 -4.66 7.98 -14.68
N GLY A 496 -4.68 8.82 -13.67
CA GLY A 496 -5.71 9.87 -13.52
C GLY A 496 -5.48 11.03 -14.50
N ASP A 497 -6.16 11.02 -15.64
CA ASP A 497 -6.03 12.07 -16.69
C ASP A 497 -7.01 13.21 -16.46
N ASN A 498 -6.52 14.43 -16.28
CA ASN A 498 -7.36 15.63 -16.10
C ASN A 498 -7.65 16.39 -17.41
N ASN A 499 -7.51 15.76 -18.57
CA ASN A 499 -7.89 16.33 -19.87
C ASN A 499 -8.92 15.46 -20.64
N PRO A 500 -10.08 15.15 -20.05
CA PRO A 500 -11.10 14.32 -20.70
C PRO A 500 -11.61 14.91 -22.03
N ASN A 501 -11.58 16.23 -22.19
CA ASN A 501 -11.92 16.88 -23.46
C ASN A 501 -10.92 16.56 -24.57
N GLY A 502 -9.66 16.45 -24.26
CA GLY A 502 -8.62 15.99 -25.20
C GLY A 502 -8.85 14.54 -25.62
N LEU A 503 -9.14 13.66 -24.67
CA LEU A 503 -9.42 12.24 -24.93
C LEU A 503 -10.64 12.07 -25.86
N GLN A 504 -11.77 12.74 -25.60
CA GLN A 504 -12.95 12.62 -26.46
C GLN A 504 -12.76 13.20 -27.87
N ASN A 505 -11.82 14.13 -28.07
CA ASN A 505 -11.53 14.75 -29.36
C ASN A 505 -10.34 14.10 -30.09
N ALA A 506 -9.87 12.95 -29.61
CA ALA A 506 -8.71 12.23 -30.16
C ALA A 506 -7.42 13.09 -30.23
N ASN A 507 -7.27 14.05 -29.32
CA ASN A 507 -6.06 14.88 -29.25
C ASN A 507 -4.90 14.11 -28.60
N THR A 508 -4.31 13.18 -29.34
CA THR A 508 -3.22 12.32 -28.89
C THR A 508 -1.85 13.03 -28.86
N GLN A 509 -1.79 14.27 -29.30
CA GLN A 509 -0.54 15.05 -29.31
C GLN A 509 -0.32 15.81 -28.01
N GLU A 510 -1.37 16.08 -27.25
CA GLU A 510 -1.26 16.64 -25.91
C GLU A 510 -0.69 15.56 -24.97
N PHE A 511 0.29 15.93 -24.14
CA PHE A 511 1.12 14.95 -23.42
C PHE A 511 0.35 14.05 -22.43
N ARG A 512 -0.69 14.56 -21.77
CA ARG A 512 -1.56 13.78 -20.88
C ARG A 512 -2.25 12.65 -21.63
N ASN A 513 -2.82 13.00 -22.77
CA ASN A 513 -3.51 12.05 -23.63
C ASN A 513 -2.57 11.02 -24.25
N LYS A 514 -1.27 11.36 -24.42
CA LYS A 514 -0.26 10.39 -24.85
C LYS A 514 -0.07 9.29 -23.79
N VAL A 515 0.04 9.66 -22.51
CA VAL A 515 0.14 8.69 -21.41
C VAL A 515 -1.08 7.78 -21.40
N SER A 516 -2.28 8.36 -21.37
CA SER A 516 -3.56 7.61 -21.41
C SER A 516 -3.63 6.69 -22.64
N THR A 517 -3.18 7.18 -23.81
CA THR A 517 -3.17 6.38 -25.05
C THR A 517 -2.20 5.20 -24.96
N VAL A 518 -1.02 5.39 -24.37
CA VAL A 518 -0.05 4.27 -24.16
C VAL A 518 -0.67 3.17 -23.30
N LEU A 519 -1.40 3.54 -22.25
CA LEU A 519 -1.97 2.59 -21.30
C LEU A 519 -3.24 1.91 -21.84
N ALA A 520 -4.17 2.69 -22.41
CA ALA A 520 -5.48 2.19 -22.84
C ALA A 520 -5.52 1.57 -24.24
N LYS A 521 -4.47 1.78 -25.04
CA LYS A 521 -4.39 1.30 -26.43
C LYS A 521 -4.63 -0.20 -26.53
N ASN A 522 -5.36 -0.63 -27.57
CA ASN A 522 -5.73 -2.02 -27.85
C ASN A 522 -6.55 -2.68 -26.71
N GLY A 523 -7.18 -1.90 -25.83
CA GLY A 523 -7.93 -2.43 -24.68
C GLY A 523 -7.06 -3.14 -23.62
N GLU A 524 -5.76 -2.87 -23.60
CA GLU A 524 -4.83 -3.52 -22.65
C GLU A 524 -4.98 -2.97 -21.23
N GLY A 525 -5.08 -1.64 -21.09
CA GLY A 525 -5.26 -0.94 -19.80
C GLY A 525 -6.59 -0.20 -19.70
N LEU A 526 -6.64 0.76 -18.79
CA LEU A 526 -7.81 1.60 -18.55
C LEU A 526 -7.53 3.06 -18.95
N ALA A 527 -8.51 3.70 -19.58
CA ALA A 527 -8.55 5.14 -19.70
C ALA A 527 -9.16 5.72 -18.41
N GLY A 528 -8.30 6.12 -17.49
CA GLY A 528 -8.67 6.85 -16.29
C GLY A 528 -8.91 8.32 -16.61
N ALA A 529 -9.99 8.90 -16.12
CA ALA A 529 -10.32 10.29 -16.40
C ALA A 529 -10.87 11.00 -15.16
N ASN A 530 -10.19 12.08 -14.76
CA ASN A 530 -10.61 12.93 -13.65
C ASN A 530 -11.69 13.92 -14.12
N TYR A 531 -12.74 14.13 -13.31
CA TYR A 531 -13.82 15.10 -13.54
C TYR A 531 -14.41 15.06 -14.95
N SER A 532 -14.59 13.87 -15.48
CA SER A 532 -14.89 13.58 -16.89
C SER A 532 -16.38 13.38 -17.21
N MET A 533 -17.27 13.57 -16.25
CA MET A 533 -18.67 13.15 -16.30
C MET A 533 -19.38 13.48 -17.61
N GLY A 534 -19.21 14.68 -18.14
CA GLY A 534 -19.78 15.10 -19.42
C GLY A 534 -19.09 14.52 -20.66
N SER A 535 -17.90 13.99 -20.54
CA SER A 535 -17.02 13.59 -21.66
C SER A 535 -16.98 12.09 -21.92
N MET A 536 -17.41 11.24 -20.97
CA MET A 536 -17.27 9.78 -21.07
C MET A 536 -17.90 9.18 -22.32
N ALA A 537 -19.12 9.58 -22.67
CA ALA A 537 -19.78 9.11 -23.89
C ALA A 537 -19.01 9.54 -25.15
N GLY A 538 -18.39 10.73 -25.13
CA GLY A 538 -17.53 11.22 -26.21
C GLY A 538 -16.24 10.41 -26.31
N ILE A 539 -15.61 10.07 -25.19
CA ILE A 539 -14.40 9.23 -25.14
C ILE A 539 -14.73 7.84 -25.72
N HIS A 540 -15.79 7.20 -25.25
CA HIS A 540 -16.20 5.88 -25.76
C HIS A 540 -16.52 5.89 -27.27
N LYS A 541 -17.19 6.93 -27.75
CA LYS A 541 -17.47 7.08 -29.18
C LYS A 541 -16.20 7.21 -30.01
N THR A 542 -15.20 7.91 -29.50
CA THR A 542 -13.93 8.17 -30.19
C THR A 542 -12.97 6.98 -30.12
N HIS A 543 -13.01 6.28 -28.99
CA HIS A 543 -12.17 5.12 -28.68
C HIS A 543 -13.05 3.95 -28.21
N PRO A 544 -13.75 3.26 -29.14
CA PRO A 544 -14.74 2.24 -28.76
C PRO A 544 -14.14 0.96 -28.15
N ASP A 545 -12.84 0.76 -28.26
CA ASP A 545 -12.07 -0.33 -27.67
C ASP A 545 -11.50 0.01 -26.28
N TRP A 546 -11.61 1.26 -25.84
CA TRP A 546 -11.07 1.65 -24.53
C TRP A 546 -12.02 1.26 -23.40
N LYS A 547 -11.45 0.71 -22.35
CA LYS A 547 -12.11 0.52 -21.05
C LYS A 547 -12.01 1.83 -20.28
N ILE A 548 -13.11 2.32 -19.73
CA ILE A 548 -13.22 3.68 -19.18
C ILE A 548 -13.59 3.64 -17.71
N ILE A 549 -12.92 4.47 -16.90
CA ILE A 549 -13.19 4.66 -15.48
C ILE A 549 -13.01 6.12 -15.09
N ALA A 550 -13.87 6.65 -14.20
CA ALA A 550 -13.63 7.93 -13.55
C ALA A 550 -12.70 7.72 -12.36
N THR A 551 -11.44 8.04 -12.55
CA THR A 551 -10.41 7.92 -11.51
C THR A 551 -10.57 8.95 -10.40
N GLU A 552 -11.22 10.08 -10.72
CA GLU A 552 -11.58 11.12 -9.75
C GLU A 552 -12.84 11.83 -10.23
N SER A 553 -13.79 12.05 -9.34
CA SER A 553 -15.10 12.64 -9.71
C SER A 553 -15.65 13.49 -8.58
N ALA A 554 -16.76 14.16 -8.85
CA ALA A 554 -17.52 14.98 -7.93
C ALA A 554 -16.75 16.18 -7.36
N SER A 555 -16.10 16.07 -6.22
CA SER A 555 -15.56 17.18 -5.42
C SER A 555 -16.68 18.11 -4.90
N PRO A 556 -17.70 17.54 -4.24
CA PRO A 556 -18.76 18.34 -3.64
C PRO A 556 -18.24 19.12 -2.43
N SER A 557 -18.88 20.25 -2.15
CA SER A 557 -18.54 21.10 -1.00
C SER A 557 -19.72 21.21 -0.07
N ASN A 558 -19.54 20.85 1.19
CA ASN A 558 -20.59 20.98 2.22
C ASN A 558 -19.98 21.17 3.60
N SER A 559 -20.77 21.75 4.52
CA SER A 559 -20.40 21.93 5.92
C SER A 559 -21.35 21.14 6.80
N ARG A 560 -20.81 20.20 7.58
CA ARG A 560 -21.60 19.36 8.48
C ARG A 560 -22.37 20.21 9.50
N GLY A 561 -23.67 19.93 9.66
CA GLY A 561 -24.53 20.61 10.61
C GLY A 561 -25.22 21.87 10.09
N ILE A 562 -24.95 22.31 8.87
CA ILE A 562 -25.55 23.50 8.26
C ILE A 562 -26.75 23.09 7.39
N TYR A 563 -27.94 23.00 7.99
CA TYR A 563 -29.15 22.51 7.31
C TYR A 563 -30.14 23.62 6.95
N ASN A 564 -29.95 24.84 7.44
CA ASN A 564 -30.89 25.95 7.31
C ASN A 564 -30.63 26.84 6.09
N THR A 565 -29.63 26.57 5.30
CA THR A 565 -29.31 27.33 4.09
C THR A 565 -29.05 26.42 2.91
N LEU A 566 -29.64 26.78 1.79
CA LEU A 566 -29.36 26.16 0.48
C LEU A 566 -28.44 27.05 -0.37
N SER A 567 -27.79 28.03 0.26
CA SER A 567 -26.89 28.93 -0.43
C SER A 567 -25.69 28.21 -1.03
N GLN A 568 -25.12 28.86 -1.99
CA GLN A 568 -24.00 28.34 -2.75
C GLN A 568 -22.71 28.32 -1.93
N TYR A 569 -21.75 27.54 -2.45
CA TYR A 569 -20.38 27.46 -2.00
C TYR A 569 -19.80 28.82 -1.59
N ASN A 570 -19.20 28.87 -0.40
CA ASN A 570 -18.41 29.98 0.12
C ASN A 570 -19.08 31.35 0.06
N LYS A 571 -20.37 31.45 0.39
CA LYS A 571 -21.10 32.73 0.35
C LYS A 571 -21.48 33.28 1.72
N THR A 572 -21.23 32.56 2.78
CA THR A 572 -21.39 33.07 4.13
C THR A 572 -20.08 33.70 4.59
N GLY A 573 -20.14 34.71 5.43
CA GLY A 573 -18.94 35.38 5.95
C GLY A 573 -18.06 34.53 6.86
N ASP A 574 -18.54 33.34 7.21
CA ASP A 574 -17.86 32.33 8.02
C ASP A 574 -17.34 31.13 7.20
N TYR A 575 -17.36 31.26 5.87
CA TYR A 575 -16.92 30.21 4.93
C TYR A 575 -17.69 28.89 5.02
N GLN A 576 -18.92 28.91 5.55
CA GLN A 576 -19.79 27.74 5.64
C GLN A 576 -20.67 27.62 4.40
N CYS A 577 -21.01 26.41 4.01
CA CYS A 577 -22.01 26.10 2.99
C CYS A 577 -23.03 25.07 3.52
N THR A 578 -24.09 24.84 2.77
CA THR A 578 -25.11 23.88 3.20
C THR A 578 -24.53 22.45 3.28
N ALA A 579 -25.05 21.64 4.21
CA ALA A 579 -24.75 20.22 4.31
C ALA A 579 -25.38 19.36 3.20
N TYR A 580 -26.31 19.92 2.42
CA TYR A 580 -26.94 19.19 1.31
C TYR A 580 -26.01 19.12 0.09
N ASP A 581 -26.14 18.06 -0.70
CA ASP A 581 -25.40 17.83 -1.95
C ASP A 581 -25.91 18.75 -3.08
N THR A 582 -25.64 20.05 -2.94
CA THR A 582 -26.07 21.12 -3.87
C THR A 582 -24.94 22.01 -4.35
N ASN A 583 -23.73 21.81 -3.82
CA ASN A 583 -22.56 22.62 -4.15
C ASN A 583 -21.38 21.74 -4.53
N ALA A 584 -20.52 22.26 -5.38
CA ALA A 584 -19.25 21.67 -5.77
C ALA A 584 -18.25 22.78 -6.10
N VAL A 585 -16.99 22.41 -6.20
CA VAL A 585 -15.92 23.26 -6.77
C VAL A 585 -16.20 23.53 -8.25
N SER A 586 -15.54 24.54 -8.83
CA SER A 586 -15.82 25.01 -10.20
C SER A 586 -15.53 23.96 -11.30
N TRP A 587 -14.66 23.00 -11.04
CA TRP A 587 -14.30 21.91 -11.95
C TRP A 587 -15.02 20.60 -11.64
N GLY A 588 -15.75 20.53 -10.53
CA GLY A 588 -16.45 19.35 -10.05
C GLY A 588 -17.96 19.38 -10.23
N ASN A 589 -18.62 18.38 -9.67
CA ASN A 589 -20.07 18.20 -9.67
C ASN A 589 -20.53 17.80 -8.26
N THR A 590 -21.85 17.84 -8.01
CA THR A 590 -22.39 17.16 -6.84
C THR A 590 -22.18 15.66 -6.93
N ALA A 591 -22.10 14.96 -5.80
CA ALA A 591 -21.89 13.50 -5.79
C ALA A 591 -23.03 12.77 -6.53
N ARG A 592 -24.28 13.23 -6.36
CA ARG A 592 -25.44 12.67 -7.08
C ARG A 592 -25.33 12.85 -8.59
N GLU A 593 -24.88 14.00 -9.07
CA GLU A 593 -24.73 14.27 -10.50
C GLU A 593 -23.61 13.41 -11.10
N SER A 594 -22.46 13.31 -10.42
CA SER A 594 -21.37 12.43 -10.86
C SER A 594 -21.82 10.98 -10.98
N TRP A 595 -22.51 10.49 -9.94
CA TRP A 595 -23.04 9.12 -9.94
C TRP A 595 -24.04 8.87 -11.07
N TRP A 596 -24.85 9.86 -11.43
CA TRP A 596 -25.75 9.75 -12.57
C TRP A 596 -25.00 9.49 -13.88
N TYR A 597 -23.91 10.18 -14.14
CA TYR A 597 -23.08 9.96 -15.33
C TYR A 597 -22.45 8.56 -15.33
N THR A 598 -22.10 8.05 -14.18
CA THR A 598 -21.50 6.72 -14.02
C THR A 598 -22.50 5.58 -14.27
N ILE A 599 -23.73 5.70 -13.79
CA ILE A 599 -24.72 4.60 -13.88
C ILE A 599 -25.53 4.58 -15.17
N LYS A 600 -25.62 5.69 -15.89
CA LYS A 600 -26.42 5.77 -17.11
C LYS A 600 -25.84 4.97 -18.29
N ASP A 601 -24.53 4.73 -18.28
CA ASP A 601 -23.80 4.09 -19.37
C ASP A 601 -23.10 2.81 -18.86
N ASP A 602 -23.41 1.66 -19.46
CA ASP A 602 -22.89 0.35 -19.01
C ASP A 602 -21.37 0.25 -19.14
N PHE A 603 -20.80 0.87 -20.17
CA PHE A 603 -19.37 0.83 -20.46
C PHE A 603 -18.50 1.53 -19.38
N VAL A 604 -19.06 2.43 -18.56
CA VAL A 604 -18.31 3.09 -17.48
C VAL A 604 -18.11 2.10 -16.34
N SER A 605 -16.88 1.77 -16.02
CA SER A 605 -16.54 0.78 -14.98
C SER A 605 -16.94 1.21 -13.56
N GLY A 606 -16.93 2.51 -13.30
CA GLY A 606 -17.27 3.11 -12.01
C GLY A 606 -16.64 4.48 -11.85
N GLU A 607 -16.68 4.99 -10.62
CA GLU A 607 -16.08 6.27 -10.25
C GLU A 607 -15.43 6.21 -8.87
N PHE A 608 -14.50 7.13 -8.64
CA PHE A 608 -13.89 7.39 -7.33
C PHE A 608 -14.15 8.86 -6.95
N ILE A 609 -15.00 9.06 -5.96
CA ILE A 609 -15.38 10.40 -5.51
C ILE A 609 -14.23 11.05 -4.75
N TRP A 610 -13.93 12.30 -5.02
CA TRP A 610 -13.07 13.16 -4.22
C TRP A 610 -13.91 13.86 -3.14
N THR A 611 -13.82 13.48 -1.85
CA THR A 611 -13.05 12.39 -1.24
C THR A 611 -13.90 11.60 -0.25
N GLY A 612 -13.39 10.48 0.23
CA GLY A 612 -14.06 9.66 1.24
C GLY A 612 -14.04 10.28 2.64
N PHE A 613 -12.96 10.95 2.99
CA PHE A 613 -12.76 11.69 4.23
C PHE A 613 -12.17 13.07 3.93
N ASP A 614 -12.49 14.05 4.78
CA ASP A 614 -11.76 15.32 4.79
C ASP A 614 -10.31 15.11 5.25
N TYR A 615 -9.33 15.93 4.78
CA TYR A 615 -7.88 15.80 4.99
C TYR A 615 -7.22 17.15 5.23
#